data_2d469f3715f2709bdcfd171384987827
#
_entry.id   2d469f3715f2709bdcfd171384987827
#
_cell.length_a   1.000
_cell.length_b   1.000
_cell.length_c   1.000
_cell.angle_alpha   90.00
_cell.angle_beta   90.00
_cell.angle_gamma   90.00
#
_symmetry.space_group_name_H-M   'P 1'
#
loop_
_entity.id
_entity.type
_entity.pdbx_description
1 polymer ?
#
loop_
_entity_poly.entity_id
_entity_poly.type
_entity_poly.pdbx_seq_one_letter_code
_entity_poly.pdbx_strand_id
1 'polypeptide(L)' 'DEDADPMAVLRDQRLRAALALAIKVLPEREQHIMGMYYEHDMNLKEIAAVLGVTESRVCQLHSQAIARLRTKMRGH' A
#
# COMPACT_ATOMS: atom_id res chain seq x y z
N ASP A 1 -7.08 -15.70 -5.23
CA ASP A 1 -7.72 -15.52 -3.94
C ASP A 1 -8.07 -14.06 -3.72
N GLU A 2 -9.33 -13.79 -3.47
CA GLU A 2 -9.82 -12.43 -3.33
C GLU A 2 -9.15 -11.67 -2.19
N ASP A 3 -8.82 -12.36 -1.10
CA ASP A 3 -8.20 -11.73 0.05
C ASP A 3 -6.80 -11.23 -0.25
N ALA A 4 -6.17 -11.79 -1.27
CA ALA A 4 -4.82 -11.40 -1.65
C ALA A 4 -4.80 -10.30 -2.70
N ASP A 5 -5.95 -9.92 -3.26
CA ASP A 5 -6.04 -8.94 -4.33
C ASP A 5 -6.33 -7.55 -3.78
N PRO A 6 -5.33 -6.64 -3.76
CA PRO A 6 -5.56 -5.28 -3.26
C PRO A 6 -6.56 -4.50 -4.09
N MET A 7 -6.72 -4.84 -5.36
CA MET A 7 -7.70 -4.14 -6.20
C MET A 7 -9.13 -4.47 -5.78
N ALA A 8 -9.38 -5.71 -5.32
CA ALA A 8 -10.70 -6.07 -4.83
C ALA A 8 -11.06 -5.24 -3.59
N VAL A 9 -10.08 -5.00 -2.72
CA VAL A 9 -10.28 -4.16 -1.53
C VAL A 9 -10.66 -2.74 -1.93
N LEU A 10 -10.00 -2.21 -2.95
CA LEU A 10 -10.21 -0.82 -3.37
C LEU A 10 -11.57 -0.59 -4.04
N ARG A 11 -12.26 -1.63 -4.44
CA ARG A 11 -13.58 -1.51 -5.07
C ARG A 11 -14.69 -1.21 -4.07
N ASP A 12 -14.50 -1.57 -2.81
CA ASP A 12 -15.50 -1.34 -1.77
C ASP A 12 -15.19 0.00 -1.08
N GLN A 13 -16.17 0.91 -1.11
CA GLN A 13 -15.98 2.25 -0.53
C GLN A 13 -15.67 2.22 0.96
N ARG A 14 -16.30 1.30 1.69
CA ARG A 14 -16.03 1.19 3.13
C ARG A 14 -14.63 0.68 3.38
N LEU A 15 -14.20 -0.29 2.58
CA LEU A 15 -12.83 -0.79 2.68
C LEU A 15 -11.82 0.28 2.26
N ARG A 16 -12.17 1.09 1.26
CA ARG A 16 -11.29 2.19 0.84
C ARG A 16 -11.12 3.21 1.96
N ALA A 17 -12.20 3.56 2.65
CA ALA A 17 -12.11 4.48 3.78
C ALA A 17 -11.27 3.90 4.91
N ALA A 18 -11.49 2.62 5.24
CA ALA A 18 -10.69 1.94 6.25
C ALA A 18 -9.23 1.86 5.84
N LEU A 19 -8.97 1.59 4.57
CA LEU A 19 -7.63 1.53 4.03
C LEU A 19 -6.92 2.88 4.15
N ALA A 20 -7.62 3.96 3.80
CA ALA A 20 -7.06 5.30 3.90
C ALA A 20 -6.66 5.65 5.33
N LEU A 21 -7.50 5.29 6.30
CA LEU A 21 -7.19 5.50 7.70
C LEU A 21 -6.02 4.62 8.16
N ALA A 22 -5.99 3.39 7.71
CA ALA A 22 -4.92 2.46 8.06
C ALA A 22 -3.58 2.93 7.49
N ILE A 23 -3.57 3.47 6.28
CA ILE A 23 -2.35 3.99 5.66
C ILE A 23 -1.76 5.12 6.51
N LYS A 24 -2.59 5.95 7.11
CA LYS A 24 -2.11 7.09 7.90
C LYS A 24 -1.29 6.68 9.11
N VAL A 25 -1.46 5.46 9.60
CA VAL A 25 -0.68 4.98 10.76
C VAL A 25 0.58 4.23 10.35
N LEU A 26 0.82 4.08 9.05
CA LEU A 26 2.05 3.47 8.57
C LEU A 26 3.22 4.45 8.68
N PRO A 27 4.47 3.93 8.72
CA PRO A 27 5.63 4.81 8.60
C PRO A 27 5.52 5.67 7.35
N GLU A 28 6.06 6.89 7.42
CA GLU A 28 5.93 7.86 6.34
C GLU A 28 6.37 7.29 4.98
N ARG A 29 7.47 6.55 4.97
CA ARG A 29 7.97 5.97 3.73
C ARG A 29 6.98 4.98 3.10
N GLU A 30 6.35 4.18 3.94
CA GLU A 30 5.33 3.24 3.47
C GLU A 30 4.09 3.98 2.99
N GLN A 31 3.71 5.06 3.66
CA GLN A 31 2.60 5.90 3.21
C GLN A 31 2.86 6.44 1.81
N HIS A 32 4.07 6.93 1.56
CA HIS A 32 4.44 7.46 0.24
C HIS A 32 4.36 6.39 -0.83
N ILE A 33 4.85 5.19 -0.53
CA ILE A 33 4.81 4.08 -1.49
C ILE A 33 3.38 3.71 -1.82
N MET A 34 2.53 3.59 -0.81
CA MET A 34 1.13 3.23 -1.03
C MET A 34 0.41 4.31 -1.83
N GLY A 35 0.67 5.58 -1.54
CA GLY A 35 0.07 6.68 -2.28
C GLY A 35 0.49 6.67 -3.74
N MET A 36 1.77 6.52 -3.99
CA MET A 36 2.26 6.48 -5.37
C MET A 36 1.72 5.29 -6.15
N TYR A 37 1.62 4.15 -5.49
CA TYR A 37 1.16 2.93 -6.13
C TYR A 37 -0.34 2.97 -6.44
N TYR A 38 -1.15 3.39 -5.46
CA TYR A 38 -2.61 3.29 -5.58
C TYR A 38 -3.29 4.57 -6.06
N GLU A 39 -2.74 5.73 -5.77
CA GLU A 39 -3.32 7.00 -6.19
C GLU A 39 -2.76 7.50 -7.52
N HIS A 40 -1.48 7.29 -7.74
CA HIS A 40 -0.79 7.80 -8.93
C HIS A 40 -0.49 6.73 -9.96
N ASP A 41 -0.95 5.52 -9.74
CA ASP A 41 -0.79 4.40 -10.68
C ASP A 41 0.66 4.15 -11.09
N MET A 42 1.60 4.42 -10.20
CA MET A 42 3.01 4.19 -10.47
C MET A 42 3.38 2.73 -10.22
N ASN A 43 4.27 2.19 -11.03
CA ASN A 43 4.79 0.86 -10.76
C ASN A 43 5.96 0.95 -9.78
N LEU A 44 6.40 -0.22 -9.26
CA LEU A 44 7.45 -0.26 -8.25
C LEU A 44 8.77 0.32 -8.76
N LYS A 45 9.05 0.14 -10.03
CA LYS A 45 10.26 0.67 -10.64
C LYS A 45 10.25 2.20 -10.64
N GLU A 46 9.11 2.79 -10.99
CA GLU A 46 8.96 4.24 -10.99
C GLU A 46 9.07 4.80 -9.58
N ILE A 47 8.45 4.13 -8.62
CA ILE A 47 8.52 4.55 -7.22
C ILE A 47 9.96 4.51 -6.73
N ALA A 48 10.70 3.47 -7.09
CA ALA A 48 12.11 3.34 -6.72
C ALA A 48 12.92 4.52 -7.26
N ALA A 49 12.67 4.92 -8.49
CA ALA A 49 13.35 6.06 -9.08
C ALA A 49 13.05 7.35 -8.34
N VAL A 50 11.79 7.57 -7.97
CA VAL A 50 11.38 8.76 -7.24
C VAL A 50 12.03 8.82 -5.86
N LEU A 51 12.07 7.68 -5.16
CA LEU A 51 12.59 7.62 -3.80
C LEU A 51 14.12 7.49 -3.74
N GLY A 52 14.76 7.22 -4.87
CA GLY A 52 16.19 7.04 -4.90
C GLY A 52 16.68 5.76 -4.25
N VAL A 53 15.85 4.71 -4.31
CA VAL A 53 16.17 3.40 -3.75
C VAL A 53 16.04 2.34 -4.84
N THR A 54 16.42 1.10 -4.51
CA THR A 54 16.28 0.00 -5.46
C THR A 54 14.83 -0.47 -5.55
N GLU A 55 14.50 -1.09 -6.68
CA GLU A 55 13.18 -1.69 -6.86
C GLU A 55 12.95 -2.79 -5.82
N SER A 56 13.98 -3.57 -5.50
CA SER A 56 13.88 -4.61 -4.46
C SER A 56 13.50 -4.01 -3.12
N ARG A 57 14.08 -2.86 -2.78
CA ARG A 57 13.76 -2.17 -1.52
C ARG A 57 12.30 -1.72 -1.51
N VAL A 58 11.84 -1.14 -2.62
CA VAL A 58 10.44 -0.72 -2.74
C VAL A 58 9.52 -1.93 -2.58
N CYS A 59 9.86 -3.04 -3.21
CA CYS A 59 9.08 -4.27 -3.12
C CYS A 59 8.97 -4.73 -1.66
N GLN A 60 10.07 -4.70 -0.92
CA GLN A 60 10.07 -5.07 0.49
C GLN A 60 9.17 -4.13 1.31
N LEU A 61 9.30 -2.84 1.09
CA LEU A 61 8.51 -1.85 1.81
C LEU A 61 7.03 -1.98 1.49
N HIS A 62 6.71 -2.22 0.23
CA HIS A 62 5.35 -2.44 -0.21
C HIS A 62 4.75 -3.67 0.47
N SER A 63 5.50 -4.77 0.50
CA SER A 63 5.06 -6.01 1.13
C SER A 63 4.82 -5.82 2.62
N GLN A 64 5.71 -5.09 3.30
CA GLN A 64 5.55 -4.79 4.72
C GLN A 64 4.30 -3.95 4.96
N ALA A 65 4.07 -2.95 4.10
CA ALA A 65 2.90 -2.11 4.22
C ALA A 65 1.62 -2.93 4.07
N ILE A 66 1.58 -3.81 3.08
CA ILE A 66 0.43 -4.68 2.86
C ILE A 66 0.17 -5.58 4.07
N ALA A 67 1.23 -6.15 4.64
CA ALA A 67 1.10 -7.01 5.81
C ALA A 67 0.52 -6.24 7.00
N ARG A 68 1.00 -5.01 7.22
CA ARG A 68 0.50 -4.17 8.30
C ARG A 68 -0.96 -3.77 8.08
N LEU A 69 -1.32 -3.45 6.84
CA LEU A 69 -2.69 -3.09 6.51
C LEU A 69 -3.64 -4.26 6.74
N ARG A 70 -3.22 -5.47 6.37
CA ARG A 70 -4.03 -6.66 6.62
C ARG A 70 -4.31 -6.86 8.10
N THR A 71 -3.29 -6.69 8.92
CA THR A 71 -3.43 -6.84 10.36
C THR A 71 -4.41 -5.82 10.92
N LYS A 72 -4.30 -4.57 10.49
CA LYS A 72 -5.17 -3.52 10.98
C LYS A 72 -6.61 -3.67 10.50
N MET A 73 -6.79 -4.10 9.26
CA MET A 73 -8.12 -4.23 8.67
C MET A 73 -8.85 -5.48 9.12
N ARG A 74 -8.14 -6.44 9.70
CA ARG A 74 -8.77 -7.63 10.26
C ARG A 74 -9.76 -7.32 11.39
N GLY A 75 -9.55 -6.22 12.08
CA GLY A 75 -10.40 -5.83 13.18
C GLY A 75 -11.72 -5.21 12.72
N HIS A 76 -11.88 -5.03 11.43
CA HIS A 76 -13.11 -4.49 10.87
C HIS A 76 -13.96 -5.59 10.29
#